data_b403b88806ab14738b3e8dd37033050a
#
_entry.id   b403b88806ab14738b3e8dd37033050a
#
_cell.length_a   1.000
_cell.length_b   1.000
_cell.length_c   1.000
_cell.angle_alpha   90.00
_cell.angle_beta   90.00
_cell.angle_gamma   90.00
#
_symmetry.space_group_name_H-M   'P 1'
#
loop_
_entity.id
_entity.type
_entity.pdbx_description
1 polymer ?
#
loop_
_entity_poly.entity_id
_entity_poly.type
_entity_poly.pdbx_seq_one_letter_code
_entity_poly.pdbx_strand_id
1 'polypeptide(L)'
;MMRLRLASRSLALVAALSIASPVSASTTAPSADAADVGAAVASTPIPHVVGPLPVSADSYAFGAADHELNPEDLSKVGYVEEEYVVSGDSNVYSWPAPGPAVVRTANAPYTTRMLVRRPANAAQFSGNVVVEVLNPSNAFDLNIGWAMMNRQLVAKGDAWVGVTGKPISIDALKNFDPVRYGSLSMANPLPLSDPQNCLSPVGSVTAPSRATEDGLVWDMFTQVGAWVRSSDASNPFVSAATGSRKATPVQHVYGFGYSQTGGFMFDYINAIQPLVVASDGKPMFDGYIVAVASGRFVGLVPINQCEPTPSSTTDPRYQFRDAGTPIIHVMSQSDYLYGVSLRRPDGDTYPDLFRHYEMSGAAHATPDELFYSAAPADIIKAGRAVPPMNCNEGPRSRFPSHIFFDAFLRNLEEWVEAGVAPPPGDAIVVQNGQPVLDAFGNVTGGLRSPFLDVPTSTWTGSSTGASFCFIAGHEVPFTEAQLLQLYPHHGAYVSQVTQDASRLVRDRFITKSDGQSLVTDAAQAVVP
;
A
#
# COMPACT_ATOMS: atom_id res chain seq x y z
N MET A 1 6.91 59.79 35.76
CA MET A 1 7.55 59.70 37.09
C MET A 1 8.18 58.33 37.22
N MET A 2 9.45 58.38 37.20
CA MET A 2 10.52 57.92 38.11
C MET A 2 10.75 56.40 38.00
N ARG A 3 11.71 55.97 37.27
CA ARG A 3 13.14 55.64 37.48
C ARG A 3 13.37 54.88 38.82
N LEU A 4 13.89 53.63 38.75
CA LEU A 4 15.25 53.35 39.24
C LEU A 4 15.76 51.98 38.75
N ARG A 5 16.98 52.00 38.25
CA ARG A 5 17.86 50.84 37.99
C ARG A 5 18.55 50.50 39.31
N LEU A 6 18.96 49.26 39.53
CA LEU A 6 20.30 48.97 40.08
C LEU A 6 20.79 47.56 39.67
N ALA A 7 22.01 47.56 39.24
CA ALA A 7 22.87 46.43 38.98
C ALA A 7 23.87 46.25 40.12
N SER A 8 24.32 45.04 40.42
CA SER A 8 25.66 44.76 40.98
C SER A 8 25.94 43.24 40.89
N ARG A 9 26.86 42.91 40.36
CA ARG A 9 28.24 42.41 40.17
C ARG A 9 28.77 41.55 41.35
N SER A 10 29.23 40.32 40.94
CA SER A 10 30.48 39.63 41.27
C SER A 10 30.75 39.14 42.69
N LEU A 11 31.10 37.84 42.83
CA LEU A 11 32.51 37.44 43.03
C LEU A 11 32.64 35.90 43.04
N ALA A 12 33.71 35.47 42.39
CA ALA A 12 34.17 34.08 42.39
C ALA A 12 34.93 33.78 43.70
N LEU A 13 34.83 32.53 44.17
CA LEU A 13 35.81 31.99 45.10
C LEU A 13 36.17 30.56 44.72
N VAL A 14 37.43 30.40 44.35
CA VAL A 14 38.12 29.11 44.16
C VAL A 14 38.56 28.60 45.52
N ALA A 15 38.25 27.34 45.83
CA ALA A 15 38.96 26.63 46.86
C ALA A 15 39.20 25.20 46.42
N ALA A 16 40.46 24.93 46.16
CA ALA A 16 41.00 23.58 45.98
C ALA A 16 41.28 22.97 47.34
N LEU A 17 40.84 21.75 47.56
CA LEU A 17 41.45 20.88 48.59
C LEU A 17 41.54 19.44 48.08
N SER A 18 42.72 18.89 48.29
CA SER A 18 43.20 17.60 47.80
C SER A 18 42.90 16.46 48.76
N ILE A 19 42.87 15.23 48.21
CA ILE A 19 43.34 13.95 48.73
C ILE A 19 42.43 13.23 49.74
N ALA A 20 41.89 12.08 49.31
CA ALA A 20 42.22 10.74 49.80
C ALA A 20 41.40 9.68 49.03
N SER A 21 42.06 8.79 48.33
CA SER A 21 41.48 7.58 47.75
C SER A 21 41.37 6.48 48.84
N PRO A 22 40.24 5.78 48.90
CA PRO A 22 40.26 4.40 49.38
C PRO A 22 40.25 3.42 48.23
N VAL A 23 41.16 2.50 48.29
CA VAL A 23 41.23 1.26 47.54
C VAL A 23 39.96 0.47 47.85
N SER A 24 39.10 0.28 46.83
CA SER A 24 38.00 -0.67 46.92
C SER A 24 38.30 -1.87 46.00
N ALA A 25 38.26 -3.02 46.61
CA ALA A 25 38.46 -4.32 45.99
C ALA A 25 37.42 -4.53 44.87
N SER A 26 37.90 -4.81 43.66
CA SER A 26 37.10 -5.31 42.55
C SER A 26 36.61 -6.71 42.84
N THR A 27 35.35 -6.88 43.16
CA THR A 27 34.65 -8.13 42.96
C THR A 27 34.16 -8.13 41.49
N THR A 28 34.84 -8.86 40.63
CA THR A 28 34.38 -9.18 39.32
C THR A 28 33.14 -10.05 39.43
N ALA A 29 31.98 -9.47 39.18
CA ALA A 29 30.79 -10.25 38.82
C ALA A 29 31.05 -10.91 37.44
N PRO A 30 30.64 -12.17 37.23
CA PRO A 30 30.75 -12.78 35.93
C PRO A 30 29.84 -12.01 34.98
N SER A 31 30.40 -11.51 33.87
CA SER A 31 29.67 -11.07 32.72
C SER A 31 28.83 -12.23 32.25
N ALA A 32 27.51 -12.13 32.36
CA ALA A 32 26.65 -12.97 31.56
C ALA A 32 26.92 -12.60 30.11
N ASP A 33 27.63 -13.46 29.39
CA ASP A 33 27.66 -13.46 27.95
C ASP A 33 26.18 -13.53 27.50
N ALA A 34 25.67 -12.42 27.04
CA ALA A 34 24.48 -12.41 26.20
C ALA A 34 24.90 -13.21 24.96
N ALA A 35 24.56 -14.50 24.94
CA ALA A 35 24.62 -15.28 23.74
C ALA A 35 23.69 -14.54 22.73
N ASP A 36 24.33 -13.85 21.80
CA ASP A 36 23.70 -13.40 20.56
C ASP A 36 23.37 -14.69 19.78
N VAL A 37 22.22 -15.28 20.14
CA VAL A 37 21.58 -16.33 19.36
C VAL A 37 20.96 -15.61 18.18
N GLY A 38 21.78 -15.24 17.22
CA GLY A 38 21.33 -14.92 15.88
C GLY A 38 20.61 -16.18 15.37
N ALA A 39 19.31 -16.27 15.59
CA ALA A 39 18.49 -17.28 14.96
C ALA A 39 18.76 -17.16 13.46
N ALA A 40 19.33 -18.21 12.87
CA ALA A 40 19.55 -18.25 11.43
C ALA A 40 18.20 -18.00 10.75
N VAL A 41 18.10 -16.89 10.03
CA VAL A 41 16.89 -16.55 9.29
C VAL A 41 16.69 -17.68 8.26
N ALA A 42 15.62 -18.44 8.40
CA ALA A 42 15.35 -19.56 7.52
C ALA A 42 14.88 -19.03 6.14
N SER A 43 15.33 -19.67 5.07
CA SER A 43 14.82 -19.36 3.74
C SER A 43 13.33 -19.67 3.67
N THR A 44 12.57 -18.77 3.08
CA THR A 44 11.11 -18.94 2.92
C THR A 44 10.82 -20.14 2.02
N PRO A 45 9.93 -21.07 2.43
CA PRO A 45 9.54 -22.20 1.59
C PRO A 45 8.73 -21.71 0.38
N ILE A 46 8.90 -22.40 -0.75
CA ILE A 46 8.10 -22.18 -1.95
C ILE A 46 6.75 -22.91 -1.74
N PRO A 47 5.61 -22.25 -1.89
CA PRO A 47 4.29 -22.89 -1.75
C PRO A 47 4.03 -23.84 -2.93
N HIS A 48 3.12 -24.76 -2.74
CA HIS A 48 2.60 -25.58 -3.85
C HIS A 48 1.58 -24.75 -4.65
N VAL A 49 1.81 -24.61 -5.97
CA VAL A 49 1.00 -23.79 -6.87
C VAL A 49 0.43 -24.65 -7.98
N VAL A 50 -0.88 -24.55 -8.18
CA VAL A 50 -1.62 -25.28 -9.23
C VAL A 50 -2.32 -24.27 -10.13
N GLY A 51 -2.07 -24.37 -11.42
CA GLY A 51 -2.67 -23.51 -12.44
C GLY A 51 -1.80 -23.41 -13.71
N PRO A 52 -2.15 -22.50 -14.63
CA PRO A 52 -3.33 -21.64 -14.54
C PRO A 52 -4.64 -22.43 -14.57
N LEU A 53 -5.63 -21.96 -13.81
CA LEU A 53 -6.95 -22.56 -13.76
C LEU A 53 -7.67 -22.35 -15.11
N PRO A 54 -8.41 -23.36 -15.62
CA PRO A 54 -9.13 -23.21 -16.88
C PRO A 54 -10.21 -22.12 -16.77
N VAL A 55 -10.44 -21.42 -17.87
CA VAL A 55 -11.48 -20.39 -18.01
C VAL A 55 -12.53 -20.87 -18.98
N SER A 56 -13.81 -20.65 -18.64
CA SER A 56 -14.97 -20.89 -19.52
C SER A 56 -16.00 -19.79 -19.29
N ALA A 57 -17.05 -19.77 -20.10
CA ALA A 57 -18.15 -18.81 -19.93
C ALA A 57 -18.86 -18.94 -18.57
N ASP A 58 -18.85 -20.12 -17.97
CA ASP A 58 -19.54 -20.42 -16.70
C ASP A 58 -18.60 -20.42 -15.48
N SER A 59 -17.28 -20.44 -15.69
CA SER A 59 -16.28 -20.47 -14.61
C SER A 59 -15.02 -19.67 -15.03
N TYR A 60 -14.83 -18.55 -14.37
CA TYR A 60 -13.75 -17.59 -14.58
C TYR A 60 -13.31 -17.01 -13.23
N ALA A 61 -12.22 -16.26 -13.21
CA ALA A 61 -11.71 -15.67 -11.99
C ALA A 61 -12.64 -14.54 -11.49
N PHE A 62 -12.93 -14.53 -10.20
CA PHE A 62 -13.61 -13.39 -9.58
C PHE A 62 -12.72 -12.15 -9.66
N GLY A 63 -13.21 -11.05 -10.23
CA GLY A 63 -12.44 -9.84 -10.51
C GLY A 63 -11.48 -10.02 -11.69
N ALA A 64 -11.79 -10.94 -12.64
CA ALA A 64 -11.09 -11.03 -13.91
C ALA A 64 -11.24 -9.73 -14.72
N ALA A 65 -10.20 -9.33 -15.43
CA ALA A 65 -10.14 -8.05 -16.15
C ALA A 65 -11.30 -7.84 -17.12
N ASP A 66 -11.74 -8.87 -17.80
CA ASP A 66 -12.87 -8.83 -18.74
C ASP A 66 -14.26 -8.94 -18.04
N HIS A 67 -14.27 -9.12 -16.70
CA HIS A 67 -15.46 -9.21 -15.84
C HIS A 67 -15.46 -8.16 -14.72
N GLU A 68 -14.69 -7.08 -14.89
CA GLU A 68 -14.70 -5.92 -14.01
C GLU A 68 -15.92 -5.01 -14.26
N LEU A 69 -16.18 -4.05 -13.37
CA LEU A 69 -17.21 -3.04 -13.59
C LEU A 69 -16.94 -2.25 -14.89
N ASN A 70 -15.68 -1.99 -15.19
CA ASN A 70 -15.22 -1.40 -16.46
C ASN A 70 -14.30 -2.41 -17.18
N PRO A 71 -14.87 -3.38 -17.93
CA PRO A 71 -14.13 -4.52 -18.44
C PRO A 71 -12.93 -4.13 -19.32
N GLU A 72 -11.79 -4.76 -19.08
CA GLU A 72 -10.57 -4.59 -19.82
C GLU A 72 -10.25 -5.81 -20.69
N ASP A 73 -9.94 -5.57 -21.96
CA ASP A 73 -9.35 -6.59 -22.84
C ASP A 73 -7.81 -6.47 -22.77
N LEU A 74 -7.20 -7.20 -21.86
CA LEU A 74 -5.75 -7.17 -21.64
C LEU A 74 -4.95 -7.54 -22.88
N SER A 75 -5.54 -8.30 -23.84
CA SER A 75 -4.87 -8.65 -25.09
C SER A 75 -4.54 -7.44 -25.95
N LYS A 76 -5.34 -6.37 -25.87
CA LYS A 76 -5.11 -5.09 -26.59
C LYS A 76 -3.84 -4.38 -26.15
N VAL A 77 -3.41 -4.62 -24.91
CA VAL A 77 -2.17 -4.07 -24.35
C VAL A 77 -1.06 -5.13 -24.25
N GLY A 78 -1.27 -6.31 -24.86
CA GLY A 78 -0.28 -7.38 -24.92
C GLY A 78 -0.10 -8.17 -23.63
N TYR A 79 -1.11 -8.17 -22.75
CA TYR A 79 -1.10 -8.88 -21.46
C TYR A 79 -2.03 -10.08 -21.47
N VAL A 80 -1.78 -10.97 -20.51
CA VAL A 80 -2.66 -12.10 -20.15
C VAL A 80 -2.93 -12.05 -18.66
N GLU A 81 -4.09 -12.60 -18.28
CA GLU A 81 -4.43 -12.87 -16.88
C GLU A 81 -4.53 -14.37 -16.66
N GLU A 82 -3.97 -14.83 -15.56
CA GLU A 82 -3.96 -16.22 -15.15
C GLU A 82 -4.30 -16.32 -13.66
N GLU A 83 -5.08 -17.32 -13.27
CA GLU A 83 -5.42 -17.59 -11.88
C GLU A 83 -4.83 -18.91 -11.41
N TYR A 84 -4.33 -18.92 -10.17
CA TYR A 84 -3.68 -20.07 -9.55
C TYR A 84 -4.24 -20.34 -8.15
N VAL A 85 -4.26 -21.61 -7.75
CA VAL A 85 -4.43 -22.01 -6.36
C VAL A 85 -3.06 -22.17 -5.71
N VAL A 86 -2.91 -21.60 -4.53
CA VAL A 86 -1.65 -21.60 -3.75
C VAL A 86 -1.91 -22.26 -2.41
N SER A 87 -1.10 -23.23 -2.04
CA SER A 87 -1.20 -23.90 -0.74
C SER A 87 0.16 -24.09 -0.08
N GLY A 88 0.17 -24.06 1.23
CA GLY A 88 1.36 -24.18 2.05
C GLY A 88 1.02 -24.18 3.53
N ASP A 89 2.06 -24.07 4.34
CA ASP A 89 1.96 -23.91 5.78
C ASP A 89 2.40 -22.51 6.17
N SER A 90 1.61 -21.85 7.02
CA SER A 90 1.85 -20.51 7.53
C SER A 90 2.00 -20.54 9.05
N ASN A 91 2.82 -19.65 9.60
CA ASN A 91 2.81 -19.41 11.03
C ASN A 91 1.78 -18.34 11.38
N VAL A 92 1.13 -18.52 12.52
CA VAL A 92 0.38 -17.45 13.18
C VAL A 92 1.35 -16.74 14.13
N TYR A 93 1.48 -15.45 13.98
CA TYR A 93 2.41 -14.63 14.76
C TYR A 93 1.72 -13.88 15.89
N SER A 94 2.52 -13.52 16.90
CA SER A 94 2.22 -12.60 17.98
C SER A 94 3.18 -11.41 17.92
N TRP A 95 2.70 -10.20 18.18
CA TRP A 95 3.53 -8.99 18.10
C TRP A 95 3.36 -8.10 19.34
N PRO A 96 3.77 -8.58 20.53
CA PRO A 96 3.51 -7.93 21.80
C PRO A 96 4.30 -6.64 22.04
N ALA A 97 5.40 -6.44 21.32
CA ALA A 97 6.32 -5.31 21.50
C ALA A 97 6.96 -4.90 20.16
N PRO A 98 7.53 -3.68 20.05
CA PRO A 98 8.31 -3.27 18.88
C PRO A 98 9.44 -4.25 18.56
N GLY A 99 9.73 -4.44 17.27
CA GLY A 99 10.71 -5.40 16.75
C GLY A 99 10.02 -6.56 16.03
N PRO A 100 10.77 -7.63 15.70
CA PRO A 100 10.23 -8.78 14.99
C PRO A 100 9.09 -9.46 15.74
N ALA A 101 8.08 -9.96 15.02
CA ALA A 101 7.04 -10.79 15.59
C ALA A 101 7.61 -12.14 16.07
N VAL A 102 6.86 -12.83 16.90
CA VAL A 102 7.21 -14.18 17.40
C VAL A 102 6.16 -15.19 16.93
N VAL A 103 6.58 -16.40 16.62
CA VAL A 103 5.66 -17.46 16.22
C VAL A 103 4.81 -17.86 17.44
N ARG A 104 3.48 -17.76 17.28
CA ARG A 104 2.48 -18.20 18.26
C ARG A 104 2.02 -19.63 18.00
N THR A 105 1.69 -19.94 16.73
CA THR A 105 1.30 -21.26 16.28
C THR A 105 1.99 -21.54 14.96
N ALA A 106 2.76 -22.63 14.89
CA ALA A 106 3.52 -22.97 13.70
C ALA A 106 2.73 -23.88 12.75
N ASN A 107 3.08 -23.81 11.47
CA ASN A 107 2.68 -24.78 10.43
C ASN A 107 1.14 -24.95 10.30
N ALA A 108 0.40 -23.86 10.28
CA ALA A 108 -1.02 -23.86 9.99
C ALA A 108 -1.24 -23.98 8.47
N PRO A 109 -1.91 -25.04 7.98
CA PRO A 109 -2.12 -25.22 6.55
C PRO A 109 -3.08 -24.16 6.01
N TYR A 110 -2.76 -23.65 4.82
CA TYR A 110 -3.64 -22.74 4.08
C TYR A 110 -3.79 -23.18 2.63
N THR A 111 -4.89 -22.76 2.01
CA THR A 111 -5.10 -22.80 0.57
C THR A 111 -5.80 -21.52 0.15
N THR A 112 -5.17 -20.75 -0.71
CA THR A 112 -5.69 -19.49 -1.22
C THR A 112 -5.58 -19.43 -2.75
N ARG A 113 -5.99 -18.31 -3.33
CA ARG A 113 -5.80 -18.06 -4.76
C ARG A 113 -4.90 -16.85 -5.00
N MET A 114 -4.32 -16.78 -6.19
CA MET A 114 -3.68 -15.57 -6.70
C MET A 114 -4.07 -15.34 -8.17
N LEU A 115 -4.16 -14.06 -8.55
CA LEU A 115 -4.24 -13.59 -9.94
C LEU A 115 -2.87 -13.12 -10.38
N VAL A 116 -2.52 -13.37 -11.64
CA VAL A 116 -1.27 -12.93 -12.27
C VAL A 116 -1.62 -12.21 -13.57
N ARG A 117 -1.28 -10.93 -13.69
CA ARG A 117 -1.36 -10.16 -14.93
C ARG A 117 0.06 -9.88 -15.41
N ARG A 118 0.39 -10.29 -16.61
CA ARG A 118 1.76 -10.24 -17.16
C ARG A 118 1.78 -10.07 -18.66
N PRO A 119 2.90 -9.61 -19.26
CA PRO A 119 3.07 -9.64 -20.71
C PRO A 119 2.84 -11.05 -21.27
N ALA A 120 2.00 -11.14 -22.31
CA ALA A 120 1.76 -12.39 -23.05
C ALA A 120 3.03 -12.88 -23.76
N ASN A 121 3.83 -11.93 -24.26
CA ASN A 121 5.15 -12.21 -24.83
C ASN A 121 6.22 -12.01 -23.76
N ALA A 122 6.81 -13.11 -23.30
CA ALA A 122 7.85 -13.08 -22.28
C ALA A 122 9.09 -12.24 -22.65
N ALA A 123 9.33 -11.95 -23.93
CA ALA A 123 10.40 -11.04 -24.34
C ALA A 123 10.10 -9.56 -24.02
N GLN A 124 8.85 -9.24 -23.67
CA GLN A 124 8.42 -7.90 -23.23
C GLN A 124 8.41 -7.76 -21.71
N PHE A 125 8.62 -8.84 -20.97
CA PHE A 125 8.69 -8.79 -19.52
C PHE A 125 9.94 -8.02 -19.07
N SER A 126 9.74 -7.02 -18.22
CA SER A 126 10.80 -6.15 -17.70
C SER A 126 11.76 -6.87 -16.73
N GLY A 127 11.27 -7.86 -16.01
CA GLY A 127 11.91 -8.49 -14.87
C GLY A 127 11.33 -8.04 -13.52
N ASN A 128 10.41 -7.08 -13.51
CA ASN A 128 9.80 -6.54 -12.31
C ASN A 128 8.42 -7.14 -12.05
N VAL A 129 8.14 -7.43 -10.78
CA VAL A 129 6.83 -7.96 -10.34
C VAL A 129 6.36 -7.17 -9.12
N VAL A 130 5.15 -6.63 -9.19
CA VAL A 130 4.46 -6.05 -8.04
C VAL A 130 3.53 -7.10 -7.44
N VAL A 131 3.66 -7.36 -6.14
CA VAL A 131 2.82 -8.31 -5.40
C VAL A 131 1.99 -7.54 -4.39
N GLU A 132 0.67 -7.74 -4.40
CA GLU A 132 -0.24 -7.17 -3.40
C GLU A 132 -1.09 -8.22 -2.72
N VAL A 133 -1.43 -7.98 -1.46
CA VAL A 133 -2.57 -8.62 -0.82
C VAL A 133 -3.82 -7.92 -1.32
N LEU A 134 -4.73 -8.64 -2.00
CA LEU A 134 -5.98 -8.07 -2.50
C LEU A 134 -6.80 -7.49 -1.36
N ASN A 135 -7.29 -6.26 -1.54
CA ASN A 135 -7.91 -5.51 -0.47
C ASN A 135 -9.32 -6.05 -0.13
N PRO A 136 -9.56 -6.53 1.09
CA PRO A 136 -10.84 -7.15 1.48
C PRO A 136 -11.86 -6.16 2.06
N SER A 137 -11.66 -4.85 1.96
CA SER A 137 -12.44 -3.83 2.69
C SER A 137 -13.93 -3.83 2.35
N ASN A 138 -14.32 -4.31 1.17
CA ASN A 138 -15.72 -4.50 0.78
C ASN A 138 -16.24 -5.93 1.02
N ALA A 139 -15.54 -6.70 1.86
CA ALA A 139 -15.81 -8.12 2.14
C ALA A 139 -15.62 -9.04 0.92
N PHE A 140 -14.90 -8.59 -0.10
CA PHE A 140 -14.43 -9.33 -1.26
C PHE A 140 -13.13 -8.68 -1.78
N ASP A 141 -12.42 -9.37 -2.66
CA ASP A 141 -11.14 -8.91 -3.17
C ASP A 141 -11.27 -7.71 -4.12
N LEU A 142 -10.49 -6.67 -3.88
CA LEU A 142 -10.29 -5.50 -4.75
C LEU A 142 -8.85 -5.49 -5.29
N ASN A 143 -8.71 -5.25 -6.59
CA ASN A 143 -7.42 -5.20 -7.31
C ASN A 143 -6.84 -3.78 -7.29
N ILE A 144 -6.61 -3.19 -6.10
CA ILE A 144 -6.30 -1.75 -6.00
C ILE A 144 -4.94 -1.41 -6.58
N GLY A 145 -3.93 -2.27 -6.41
CA GLY A 145 -2.61 -2.06 -7.01
C GLY A 145 -2.67 -2.00 -8.54
N TRP A 146 -3.44 -2.89 -9.15
CA TRP A 146 -3.70 -2.81 -10.59
C TRP A 146 -4.46 -1.53 -10.95
N ALA A 147 -5.53 -1.20 -10.24
CA ALA A 147 -6.34 0.00 -10.48
C ALA A 147 -5.49 1.28 -10.48
N MET A 148 -4.53 1.38 -9.59
CA MET A 148 -3.70 2.58 -9.41
C MET A 148 -2.50 2.64 -10.37
N MET A 149 -1.95 1.50 -10.81
CA MET A 149 -0.64 1.47 -11.51
C MET A 149 -0.65 0.73 -12.84
N ASN A 150 -1.81 0.26 -13.35
CA ASN A 150 -1.86 -0.55 -14.58
C ASN A 150 -1.20 0.13 -15.79
N ARG A 151 -1.30 1.46 -15.90
CA ARG A 151 -0.71 2.22 -17.01
C ARG A 151 0.81 2.11 -17.02
N GLN A 152 1.43 2.29 -15.85
CA GLN A 152 2.89 2.19 -15.69
C GLN A 152 3.35 0.73 -15.82
N LEU A 153 2.65 -0.22 -15.19
CA LEU A 153 2.94 -1.65 -15.31
C LEU A 153 2.96 -2.09 -16.77
N VAL A 154 1.92 -1.75 -17.52
CA VAL A 154 1.81 -2.09 -18.96
C VAL A 154 2.89 -1.38 -19.79
N ALA A 155 3.11 -0.09 -19.55
CA ALA A 155 4.10 0.69 -20.31
C ALA A 155 5.52 0.16 -20.16
N LYS A 156 5.88 -0.36 -18.98
CA LYS A 156 7.21 -0.91 -18.68
C LYS A 156 7.32 -2.40 -18.99
N GLY A 157 6.21 -3.13 -19.04
CA GLY A 157 6.19 -4.59 -19.20
C GLY A 157 6.37 -5.30 -17.85
N ASP A 158 5.95 -4.69 -16.77
CA ASP A 158 6.00 -5.27 -15.42
C ASP A 158 4.85 -6.28 -15.23
N ALA A 159 5.02 -7.22 -14.32
CA ALA A 159 3.94 -8.10 -13.94
C ALA A 159 3.31 -7.67 -12.62
N TRP A 160 2.04 -8.03 -12.44
CA TRP A 160 1.30 -7.84 -11.21
C TRP A 160 0.75 -9.18 -10.71
N VAL A 161 0.82 -9.37 -9.38
CA VAL A 161 0.32 -10.55 -8.68
C VAL A 161 -0.53 -10.11 -7.49
N GLY A 162 -1.82 -10.46 -7.51
CA GLY A 162 -2.75 -10.20 -6.41
C GLY A 162 -3.09 -11.49 -5.67
N VAL A 163 -2.87 -11.55 -4.35
CA VAL A 163 -3.15 -12.72 -3.52
C VAL A 163 -4.31 -12.48 -2.57
N THR A 164 -5.28 -13.40 -2.51
CA THR A 164 -6.38 -13.35 -1.52
C THR A 164 -5.82 -13.63 -0.13
N GLY A 165 -5.94 -12.65 0.78
CA GLY A 165 -5.30 -12.68 2.09
C GLY A 165 -6.23 -12.85 3.29
N LYS A 166 -7.57 -12.94 3.10
CA LYS A 166 -8.52 -13.00 4.22
C LYS A 166 -9.63 -14.03 4.08
N PRO A 167 -10.06 -14.65 5.20
CA PRO A 167 -11.19 -15.59 5.20
C PRO A 167 -12.48 -15.02 4.62
N ILE A 168 -12.78 -13.73 4.84
CA ILE A 168 -13.99 -13.07 4.29
C ILE A 168 -14.02 -13.06 2.77
N SER A 169 -12.85 -12.88 2.14
CA SER A 169 -12.71 -12.98 0.69
C SER A 169 -12.81 -14.43 0.20
N ILE A 170 -12.24 -15.38 0.93
CA ILE A 170 -12.41 -16.83 0.64
C ILE A 170 -13.90 -17.22 0.63
N ASP A 171 -14.68 -16.73 1.60
CA ASP A 171 -16.13 -16.98 1.65
C ASP A 171 -16.85 -16.36 0.45
N ALA A 172 -16.47 -15.15 0.03
CA ALA A 172 -17.01 -14.51 -1.17
C ALA A 172 -16.71 -15.33 -2.43
N LEU A 173 -15.47 -15.81 -2.58
CA LEU A 173 -15.04 -16.65 -3.70
C LEU A 173 -15.82 -17.96 -3.76
N LYS A 174 -15.99 -18.66 -2.62
CA LYS A 174 -16.76 -19.90 -2.55
C LYS A 174 -18.24 -19.71 -2.88
N ASN A 175 -18.82 -18.56 -2.52
CA ASN A 175 -20.18 -18.23 -2.91
C ASN A 175 -20.29 -17.96 -4.41
N PHE A 176 -19.29 -17.28 -4.98
CA PHE A 176 -19.24 -16.95 -6.40
C PHE A 176 -19.13 -18.19 -7.29
N ASP A 177 -18.15 -19.07 -7.03
CA ASP A 177 -18.00 -20.36 -7.73
C ASP A 177 -17.53 -21.44 -6.75
N PRO A 178 -18.46 -22.22 -6.17
CA PRO A 178 -18.14 -23.25 -5.18
C PRO A 178 -17.33 -24.43 -5.74
N VAL A 179 -17.36 -24.65 -7.07
CA VAL A 179 -16.56 -25.71 -7.70
C VAL A 179 -15.11 -25.22 -7.87
N ARG A 180 -14.93 -24.02 -8.38
CA ARG A 180 -13.62 -23.41 -8.60
C ARG A 180 -12.86 -23.16 -7.30
N TYR A 181 -13.56 -22.65 -6.28
CA TYR A 181 -12.97 -22.18 -5.03
C TYR A 181 -13.23 -23.07 -3.82
N GLY A 182 -13.85 -24.24 -4.01
CA GLY A 182 -14.24 -25.12 -2.91
C GLY A 182 -13.07 -25.59 -2.03
N SER A 183 -11.87 -25.70 -2.61
CA SER A 183 -10.65 -26.15 -1.91
C SER A 183 -9.99 -25.06 -1.06
N LEU A 184 -10.32 -23.77 -1.26
CA LEU A 184 -9.69 -22.69 -0.52
C LEU A 184 -9.97 -22.79 0.97
N SER A 185 -8.99 -22.50 1.82
CA SER A 185 -9.12 -22.61 3.28
C SER A 185 -8.12 -21.73 3.99
N MET A 186 -8.61 -21.00 4.98
CA MET A 186 -7.82 -20.33 6.01
C MET A 186 -8.33 -20.78 7.38
N ALA A 187 -8.34 -22.09 7.61
CA ALA A 187 -8.84 -22.68 8.85
C ALA A 187 -7.96 -22.29 10.05
N ASN A 188 -8.62 -22.03 11.19
CA ASN A 188 -7.88 -21.83 12.43
C ASN A 188 -7.14 -23.12 12.81
N PRO A 189 -5.81 -23.07 13.04
CA PRO A 189 -5.04 -24.26 13.39
C PRO A 189 -5.38 -24.82 14.77
N LEU A 190 -5.99 -24.01 15.65
CA LEU A 190 -6.38 -24.41 16.98
C LEU A 190 -7.84 -24.91 16.99
N PRO A 191 -8.14 -26.02 17.67
CA PRO A 191 -9.52 -26.50 17.79
C PRO A 191 -10.38 -25.50 18.58
N LEU A 192 -11.70 -25.53 18.37
CA LEU A 192 -12.65 -24.65 19.05
C LEU A 192 -12.62 -24.76 20.59
N SER A 193 -12.15 -25.89 21.12
CA SER A 193 -11.98 -26.13 22.56
C SER A 193 -10.71 -25.51 23.13
N ASP A 194 -9.77 -25.09 22.30
CA ASP A 194 -8.52 -24.49 22.76
C ASP A 194 -8.79 -23.08 23.30
N PRO A 195 -8.35 -22.75 24.53
CA PRO A 195 -8.55 -21.43 25.11
C PRO A 195 -7.80 -20.31 24.36
N GLN A 196 -6.80 -20.65 23.57
CA GLN A 196 -6.08 -19.70 22.70
C GLN A 196 -6.77 -19.45 21.35
N ASN A 197 -7.78 -20.25 20.99
CA ASN A 197 -8.64 -20.00 19.84
C ASN A 197 -9.67 -18.94 20.22
N CYS A 198 -9.48 -17.72 19.74
CA CYS A 198 -10.33 -16.57 20.05
C CYS A 198 -11.21 -16.15 18.87
N LEU A 199 -12.27 -15.45 19.20
CA LEU A 199 -13.09 -14.75 18.22
C LEU A 199 -12.37 -13.44 17.85
N SER A 200 -12.30 -13.12 16.58
CA SER A 200 -11.74 -11.83 16.17
C SER A 200 -12.44 -10.68 16.90
N PRO A 201 -11.72 -9.86 17.67
CA PRO A 201 -12.33 -8.78 18.45
C PRO A 201 -12.70 -7.57 17.60
N VAL A 202 -12.19 -7.46 16.38
CA VAL A 202 -12.28 -6.24 15.57
C VAL A 202 -12.99 -6.54 14.27
N GLY A 203 -14.31 -6.48 14.32
CA GLY A 203 -15.14 -6.67 13.15
C GLY A 203 -15.31 -5.43 12.30
N SER A 204 -14.29 -4.91 11.63
CA SER A 204 -14.61 -3.95 10.58
C SER A 204 -14.87 -4.63 9.23
N VAL A 205 -14.23 -5.76 8.95
CA VAL A 205 -14.34 -6.41 7.64
C VAL A 205 -14.36 -7.93 7.74
N THR A 206 -14.00 -8.50 8.87
CA THR A 206 -14.01 -9.94 9.09
C THR A 206 -15.28 -10.34 9.86
N ALA A 207 -16.06 -11.28 9.34
CA ALA A 207 -17.12 -11.88 10.14
C ALA A 207 -16.49 -12.57 11.36
N PRO A 208 -16.97 -12.30 12.58
CA PRO A 208 -16.42 -12.94 13.77
C PRO A 208 -16.46 -14.47 13.62
N SER A 209 -15.31 -15.12 13.63
CA SER A 209 -15.18 -16.56 13.46
C SER A 209 -14.09 -17.12 14.37
N ARG A 210 -14.33 -18.30 14.92
CA ARG A 210 -13.32 -19.12 15.59
C ARG A 210 -12.85 -20.28 14.72
N ALA A 211 -13.52 -20.49 13.57
CA ALA A 211 -13.19 -21.56 12.64
C ALA A 211 -12.08 -21.16 11.64
N THR A 212 -11.81 -19.88 11.50
CA THR A 212 -10.81 -19.33 10.57
C THR A 212 -9.75 -18.52 11.31
N GLU A 213 -8.61 -18.26 10.66
CA GLU A 213 -7.49 -17.46 11.19
C GLU A 213 -7.08 -16.38 10.18
N ASP A 214 -7.16 -15.11 10.59
CA ASP A 214 -6.74 -13.95 9.78
C ASP A 214 -5.21 -13.83 9.68
N GLY A 215 -4.48 -14.35 10.65
CA GLY A 215 -3.02 -14.20 10.77
C GLY A 215 -2.20 -15.11 9.86
N LEU A 216 -2.84 -15.89 8.95
CA LEU A 216 -2.12 -16.72 7.98
C LEU A 216 -1.53 -15.91 6.82
N VAL A 217 -1.97 -14.69 6.61
CA VAL A 217 -1.62 -13.85 5.46
C VAL A 217 -0.12 -13.55 5.36
N TRP A 218 0.60 -13.50 6.47
CA TRP A 218 2.00 -13.05 6.50
C TRP A 218 2.93 -13.99 5.74
N ASP A 219 2.89 -15.27 6.07
CA ASP A 219 3.68 -16.27 5.36
C ASP A 219 3.13 -16.55 3.96
N MET A 220 1.80 -16.48 3.76
CA MET A 220 1.20 -16.58 2.42
C MET A 220 1.78 -15.53 1.47
N PHE A 221 1.82 -14.26 1.87
CA PHE A 221 2.37 -13.17 1.09
C PHE A 221 3.87 -13.37 0.83
N THR A 222 4.62 -13.77 1.87
CA THR A 222 6.05 -14.05 1.78
C THR A 222 6.34 -15.21 0.83
N GLN A 223 5.57 -16.29 0.91
CA GLN A 223 5.73 -17.49 0.08
C GLN A 223 5.37 -17.22 -1.39
N VAL A 224 4.38 -16.35 -1.66
CA VAL A 224 4.10 -15.88 -3.03
C VAL A 224 5.30 -15.11 -3.59
N GLY A 225 5.92 -14.23 -2.79
CA GLY A 225 7.18 -13.57 -3.16
C GLY A 225 8.30 -14.56 -3.47
N ALA A 226 8.44 -15.62 -2.65
CA ALA A 226 9.42 -16.68 -2.87
C ALA A 226 9.13 -17.48 -4.16
N TRP A 227 7.85 -17.79 -4.44
CA TRP A 227 7.47 -18.45 -5.67
C TRP A 227 7.76 -17.59 -6.90
N VAL A 228 7.45 -16.31 -6.88
CA VAL A 228 7.77 -15.37 -7.97
C VAL A 228 9.26 -15.39 -8.30
N ARG A 229 10.13 -15.48 -7.28
CA ARG A 229 11.60 -15.54 -7.44
C ARG A 229 12.13 -16.92 -7.79
N SER A 230 11.31 -17.96 -7.68
CA SER A 230 11.75 -19.35 -7.81
C SER A 230 11.88 -19.79 -9.27
N SER A 231 12.58 -20.92 -9.45
CA SER A 231 12.62 -21.68 -10.71
C SER A 231 11.55 -22.78 -10.79
N ASP A 232 10.51 -22.73 -9.95
CA ASP A 232 9.43 -23.71 -9.95
C ASP A 232 8.74 -23.77 -11.31
N ALA A 233 8.37 -24.96 -11.76
CA ALA A 233 7.78 -25.16 -13.08
C ALA A 233 6.38 -24.52 -13.22
N SER A 234 5.68 -24.28 -12.12
CA SER A 234 4.39 -23.57 -12.11
C SER A 234 4.54 -22.05 -12.24
N ASN A 235 5.76 -21.51 -12.08
CA ASN A 235 6.02 -20.09 -12.16
C ASN A 235 6.07 -19.64 -13.63
N PRO A 236 5.11 -18.80 -14.11
CA PRO A 236 5.04 -18.40 -15.52
C PRO A 236 6.20 -17.52 -15.98
N PHE A 237 6.98 -16.97 -15.04
CA PHE A 237 8.15 -16.14 -15.34
C PHE A 237 9.39 -16.97 -15.73
N VAL A 238 9.39 -18.29 -15.45
CA VAL A 238 10.51 -19.20 -15.73
C VAL A 238 10.42 -19.80 -17.14
N SER A 239 9.23 -20.12 -17.63
CA SER A 239 9.00 -21.02 -18.77
C SER A 239 9.26 -20.42 -20.14
N ALA A 240 9.60 -19.16 -20.27
CA ALA A 240 9.91 -18.55 -21.55
C ALA A 240 11.30 -18.91 -22.12
N ALA A 241 12.09 -19.74 -21.42
CA ALA A 241 13.46 -20.07 -21.81
C ALA A 241 13.57 -21.11 -22.95
N THR A 242 12.47 -21.65 -23.48
CA THR A 242 12.50 -22.71 -24.52
C THR A 242 12.40 -22.21 -25.95
N GLY A 243 12.27 -20.89 -26.18
CA GLY A 243 12.27 -20.26 -27.50
C GLY A 243 13.57 -19.52 -27.80
N SER A 244 13.80 -19.20 -29.09
CA SER A 244 15.03 -18.56 -29.60
C SER A 244 15.33 -17.15 -29.06
N ARG A 245 14.57 -16.63 -28.11
CA ARG A 245 14.83 -15.38 -27.37
C ARG A 245 14.78 -15.66 -25.88
N LYS A 246 15.88 -15.34 -25.22
CA LYS A 246 16.07 -15.49 -23.79
C LYS A 246 15.06 -14.59 -23.06
N ALA A 247 14.15 -15.18 -22.25
CA ALA A 247 13.27 -14.41 -21.36
C ALA A 247 14.11 -13.70 -20.29
N THR A 248 13.67 -12.54 -19.88
CA THR A 248 14.22 -11.85 -18.72
C THR A 248 13.77 -12.60 -17.46
N PRO A 249 14.68 -13.05 -16.58
CA PRO A 249 14.28 -13.60 -15.29
C PRO A 249 13.68 -12.51 -14.39
N VAL A 250 12.96 -12.90 -13.35
CA VAL A 250 12.55 -11.95 -12.30
C VAL A 250 13.81 -11.36 -11.65
N GLN A 251 13.90 -10.04 -11.67
CA GLN A 251 15.01 -9.26 -11.12
C GLN A 251 14.62 -8.61 -9.81
N HIS A 252 13.44 -7.97 -9.78
CA HIS A 252 12.95 -7.25 -8.61
C HIS A 252 11.49 -7.63 -8.31
N VAL A 253 11.19 -7.68 -7.02
CA VAL A 253 9.84 -7.94 -6.50
C VAL A 253 9.48 -6.84 -5.52
N TYR A 254 8.36 -6.16 -5.76
CA TYR A 254 7.90 -5.03 -4.95
C TYR A 254 6.62 -5.41 -4.20
N GLY A 255 6.51 -4.97 -2.94
CA GLY A 255 5.29 -5.13 -2.16
C GLY A 255 4.39 -3.89 -2.29
N PHE A 256 3.11 -4.10 -2.48
CA PHE A 256 2.11 -3.03 -2.52
C PHE A 256 0.97 -3.28 -1.53
N GLY A 257 0.49 -2.23 -0.90
CA GLY A 257 -0.73 -2.27 -0.08
C GLY A 257 -1.42 -0.92 -0.02
N TYR A 258 -2.75 -0.95 -0.01
CA TYR A 258 -3.60 0.23 -0.01
C TYR A 258 -4.66 0.13 1.08
N SER A 259 -4.89 1.16 1.87
CA SER A 259 -5.89 1.20 2.93
C SER A 259 -5.65 0.04 3.93
N GLN A 260 -6.60 -0.86 4.12
CA GLN A 260 -6.43 -2.00 5.00
C GLN A 260 -5.19 -2.82 4.66
N THR A 261 -4.91 -3.05 3.37
CA THR A 261 -3.69 -3.77 2.96
C THR A 261 -2.44 -2.90 3.00
N GLY A 262 -2.58 -1.57 3.02
CA GLY A 262 -1.53 -0.65 3.44
C GLY A 262 -1.13 -0.89 4.90
N GLY A 263 -2.10 -1.11 5.80
CA GLY A 263 -1.87 -1.56 7.17
C GLY A 263 -1.15 -2.91 7.23
N PHE A 264 -1.52 -3.86 6.37
CA PHE A 264 -0.78 -5.13 6.24
C PHE A 264 0.69 -4.90 5.86
N MET A 265 0.97 -4.05 4.88
CA MET A 265 2.37 -3.76 4.51
C MET A 265 3.11 -3.08 5.64
N PHE A 266 2.45 -2.24 6.41
CA PHE A 266 3.03 -1.59 7.58
C PHE A 266 3.50 -2.61 8.61
N ASP A 267 2.62 -3.54 8.99
CA ASP A 267 2.94 -4.62 9.91
C ASP A 267 3.98 -5.58 9.33
N TYR A 268 3.85 -5.93 8.04
CA TYR A 268 4.81 -6.79 7.35
C TYR A 268 6.23 -6.24 7.43
N ILE A 269 6.42 -4.98 7.09
CA ILE A 269 7.73 -4.31 7.10
C ILE A 269 8.30 -4.28 8.52
N ASN A 270 7.46 -3.99 9.53
CA ASN A 270 7.92 -3.81 10.89
C ASN A 270 8.13 -5.13 11.63
N ALA A 271 7.27 -6.11 11.43
CA ALA A 271 7.18 -7.32 12.25
C ALA A 271 7.67 -8.59 11.54
N ILE A 272 7.41 -8.73 10.24
CA ILE A 272 7.61 -9.99 9.50
C ILE A 272 8.90 -9.96 8.64
N GLN A 273 9.13 -8.89 7.88
CA GLN A 273 10.32 -8.77 7.03
C GLN A 273 11.64 -9.10 7.76
N PRO A 274 11.84 -8.74 9.04
CA PRO A 274 13.07 -9.11 9.76
C PRO A 274 13.26 -10.61 9.97
N LEU A 275 12.20 -11.41 9.82
CA LEU A 275 12.18 -12.85 10.06
C LEU A 275 12.45 -13.68 8.80
N VAL A 276 12.40 -13.05 7.61
CA VAL A 276 12.34 -13.75 6.34
C VAL A 276 13.34 -13.21 5.33
N VAL A 277 13.90 -14.12 4.54
CA VAL A 277 14.78 -13.79 3.42
C VAL A 277 14.44 -14.64 2.21
N ALA A 278 14.77 -14.14 1.03
CA ALA A 278 14.76 -14.91 -0.20
C ALA A 278 15.87 -15.99 -0.19
N SER A 279 15.83 -16.91 -1.13
CA SER A 279 16.79 -18.02 -1.22
C SER A 279 18.24 -17.57 -1.42
N ASP A 280 18.46 -16.35 -1.90
CA ASP A 280 19.78 -15.72 -2.06
C ASP A 280 20.23 -14.91 -0.82
N GLY A 281 19.46 -14.94 0.27
CA GLY A 281 19.74 -14.23 1.52
C GLY A 281 19.38 -12.74 1.52
N LYS A 282 18.78 -12.22 0.43
CA LYS A 282 18.31 -10.83 0.35
C LYS A 282 16.90 -10.68 0.94
N PRO A 283 16.44 -9.44 1.19
CA PRO A 283 15.05 -9.19 1.51
C PRO A 283 14.10 -9.83 0.49
N MET A 284 12.94 -10.33 0.95
CA MET A 284 11.96 -10.96 0.07
C MET A 284 11.42 -9.99 -0.97
N PHE A 285 11.21 -8.74 -0.59
CA PHE A 285 10.79 -7.66 -1.47
C PHE A 285 11.90 -6.59 -1.53
N ASP A 286 12.19 -6.10 -2.72
CA ASP A 286 13.25 -5.11 -2.97
C ASP A 286 12.81 -3.68 -2.60
N GLY A 287 11.50 -3.43 -2.50
CA GLY A 287 10.93 -2.16 -2.10
C GLY A 287 9.43 -2.25 -1.89
N TYR A 288 8.85 -1.18 -1.33
CA TYR A 288 7.43 -1.15 -0.96
C TYR A 288 6.76 0.17 -1.34
N ILE A 289 5.48 0.10 -1.76
CA ILE A 289 4.55 1.22 -1.76
C ILE A 289 3.47 0.93 -0.73
N VAL A 290 3.38 1.76 0.30
CA VAL A 290 2.40 1.66 1.37
C VAL A 290 1.48 2.86 1.28
N ALA A 291 0.24 2.63 0.86
CA ALA A 291 -0.66 3.72 0.52
C ALA A 291 -1.85 3.83 1.47
N VAL A 292 -2.19 5.08 1.81
CA VAL A 292 -3.34 5.53 2.60
C VAL A 292 -3.54 4.73 3.89
N ALA A 293 -2.41 4.41 4.53
CA ALA A 293 -2.36 3.77 5.83
C ALA A 293 -1.44 4.54 6.75
N SER A 294 -1.95 5.03 7.85
CA SER A 294 -1.24 5.74 8.90
C SER A 294 -1.93 5.53 10.25
N GLY A 295 -1.24 5.79 11.33
CA GLY A 295 -1.69 5.41 12.66
C GLY A 295 -3.03 5.98 13.17
N ARG A 296 -3.76 6.81 12.41
CA ARG A 296 -5.00 7.44 12.91
C ARG A 296 -6.28 6.89 12.31
N PHE A 297 -6.34 6.72 11.01
CA PHE A 297 -7.56 6.26 10.35
C PHE A 297 -7.46 4.79 9.97
N VAL A 298 -6.49 4.45 9.13
CA VAL A 298 -6.09 3.08 8.85
C VAL A 298 -4.66 2.97 9.33
N GLY A 299 -4.46 2.28 10.44
CA GLY A 299 -3.14 2.07 11.02
C GLY A 299 -2.68 0.65 10.85
N LEU A 300 -2.05 0.13 11.90
CA LEU A 300 -1.73 -1.29 11.99
C LEU A 300 -3.00 -2.13 11.92
N VAL A 301 -2.88 -3.33 11.39
CA VAL A 301 -3.93 -4.34 11.45
C VAL A 301 -3.60 -5.34 12.56
N PRO A 302 -4.57 -6.08 13.12
CA PRO A 302 -4.26 -7.15 14.05
C PRO A 302 -3.34 -8.19 13.41
N ILE A 303 -2.21 -8.49 14.06
CA ILE A 303 -1.23 -9.47 13.56
C ILE A 303 -1.82 -10.88 13.48
N ASN A 304 -2.80 -11.17 14.33
CA ASN A 304 -3.66 -12.35 14.32
C ASN A 304 -5.02 -11.95 14.90
N GLN A 305 -6.03 -12.82 14.77
CA GLN A 305 -7.38 -12.48 15.22
C GLN A 305 -7.54 -12.35 16.75
N CYS A 306 -6.53 -12.70 17.52
CA CYS A 306 -6.58 -12.67 18.99
C CYS A 306 -5.94 -11.41 19.60
N GLU A 307 -5.05 -10.76 18.89
CA GLU A 307 -4.28 -9.63 19.40
C GLU A 307 -4.81 -8.32 18.84
N PRO A 308 -5.31 -7.41 19.68
CA PRO A 308 -5.67 -6.08 19.23
C PRO A 308 -4.42 -5.29 18.83
N THR A 309 -4.60 -4.34 17.93
CA THR A 309 -3.55 -3.34 17.65
C THR A 309 -3.27 -2.49 18.89
N PRO A 310 -2.07 -1.88 19.02
CA PRO A 310 -1.77 -0.96 20.10
C PRO A 310 -2.81 0.15 20.22
N SER A 311 -3.26 0.43 21.43
CA SER A 311 -4.29 1.45 21.70
C SER A 311 -3.77 2.88 21.55
N SER A 312 -2.46 3.09 21.69
CA SER A 312 -1.82 4.40 21.57
C SER A 312 -1.11 4.55 20.24
N THR A 313 -1.43 5.60 19.49
CA THR A 313 -0.70 5.96 18.25
C THR A 313 0.73 6.46 18.53
N THR A 314 1.14 6.59 19.79
CA THR A 314 2.53 6.86 20.19
C THR A 314 3.35 5.58 20.40
N ASP A 315 2.73 4.40 20.25
CA ASP A 315 3.45 3.13 20.28
C ASP A 315 4.44 3.10 19.10
N PRO A 316 5.72 2.73 19.33
CA PRO A 316 6.73 2.71 18.27
C PRO A 316 6.39 1.80 17.09
N ARG A 317 5.50 0.82 17.26
CA ARG A 317 5.02 -0.04 16.16
C ARG A 317 4.28 0.74 15.07
N TYR A 318 3.74 1.94 15.39
CA TYR A 318 3.12 2.84 14.42
C TYR A 318 4.13 3.68 13.60
N GLN A 319 5.44 3.45 13.75
CA GLN A 319 6.47 4.09 12.94
C GLN A 319 7.16 3.05 12.04
N PHE A 320 7.44 3.40 10.80
CA PHE A 320 8.28 2.57 9.96
C PHE A 320 9.69 2.50 10.55
N ARG A 321 10.19 1.27 10.69
CA ARG A 321 11.59 1.04 11.01
C ARG A 321 12.50 1.35 9.82
N ASP A 322 13.79 1.44 10.05
CA ASP A 322 14.80 1.44 9.00
C ASP A 322 14.89 0.01 8.41
N ALA A 323 14.20 -0.18 7.30
CA ALA A 323 13.96 -1.53 6.74
C ALA A 323 15.12 -2.06 5.89
N GLY A 324 16.07 -1.19 5.51
CA GLY A 324 17.14 -1.53 4.57
C GLY A 324 16.67 -1.75 3.13
N THR A 325 15.39 -1.51 2.87
CA THR A 325 14.75 -1.53 1.54
C THR A 325 13.95 -0.26 1.34
N PRO A 326 13.88 0.30 0.14
CA PRO A 326 13.10 1.50 -0.16
C PRO A 326 11.62 1.35 0.20
N ILE A 327 11.07 2.37 0.88
CA ILE A 327 9.65 2.49 1.23
C ILE A 327 9.13 3.82 0.71
N ILE A 328 8.13 3.79 -0.14
CA ILE A 328 7.31 4.96 -0.50
C ILE A 328 6.00 4.88 0.27
N HIS A 329 5.78 5.80 1.20
CA HIS A 329 4.56 5.94 1.98
C HIS A 329 3.71 7.07 1.43
N VAL A 330 2.46 6.80 1.11
CA VAL A 330 1.57 7.73 0.39
C VAL A 330 0.29 7.94 1.18
N MET A 331 -0.13 9.19 1.37
CA MET A 331 -1.39 9.55 2.03
C MET A 331 -2.27 10.39 1.10
N SER A 332 -3.59 10.25 1.23
CA SER A 332 -4.58 11.08 0.54
C SER A 332 -5.03 12.26 1.41
N GLN A 333 -5.68 13.25 0.80
CA GLN A 333 -6.32 14.35 1.55
C GLN A 333 -7.37 13.82 2.54
N SER A 334 -8.13 12.79 2.20
CA SER A 334 -9.15 12.20 3.07
C SER A 334 -8.60 11.73 4.41
N ASP A 335 -7.36 11.24 4.44
CA ASP A 335 -6.74 10.70 5.65
C ASP A 335 -6.49 11.76 6.72
N TYR A 336 -6.47 13.03 6.32
CA TYR A 336 -6.28 14.18 7.21
C TYR A 336 -7.57 14.68 7.86
N LEU A 337 -8.73 14.17 7.48
CA LEU A 337 -10.03 14.47 8.13
C LEU A 337 -10.05 14.00 9.60
N TYR A 338 -9.28 12.97 9.91
CA TYR A 338 -9.18 12.40 11.26
C TYR A 338 -7.96 12.87 12.05
N GLY A 339 -7.30 13.93 11.58
CA GLY A 339 -6.12 14.53 12.15
C GLY A 339 -4.85 14.21 11.36
N VAL A 340 -3.74 14.78 11.80
CA VAL A 340 -2.46 14.60 11.12
C VAL A 340 -2.01 13.15 11.20
N SER A 341 -1.73 12.56 10.05
CA SER A 341 -1.13 11.23 9.95
C SER A 341 0.27 11.20 10.55
N LEU A 342 0.76 10.01 10.83
CA LEU A 342 2.13 9.84 11.28
C LEU A 342 3.08 10.26 10.15
N ARG A 343 3.84 11.31 10.42
CA ARG A 343 4.89 11.82 9.55
C ARG A 343 6.24 11.48 10.17
N ARG A 344 7.16 11.04 9.36
CA ARG A 344 8.58 10.97 9.73
C ARG A 344 9.40 11.68 8.66
N PRO A 345 10.62 12.12 8.98
CA PRO A 345 11.54 12.65 7.98
C PRO A 345 11.84 11.63 6.88
N ASP A 346 12.08 12.11 5.67
CA ASP A 346 12.60 11.32 4.58
C ASP A 346 14.03 10.82 4.88
N GLY A 347 14.40 9.66 4.35
CA GLY A 347 15.72 9.06 4.47
C GLY A 347 16.20 8.54 3.12
N ASP A 348 17.43 8.90 2.74
CA ASP A 348 18.05 8.52 1.46
C ASP A 348 19.32 7.68 1.65
N THR A 349 19.64 7.31 2.89
CA THR A 349 20.89 6.62 3.23
C THR A 349 20.58 5.30 3.94
N TYR A 350 21.14 4.20 3.41
CA TYR A 350 21.01 2.88 4.04
C TYR A 350 21.39 2.90 5.52
N PRO A 351 20.62 2.29 6.43
CA PRO A 351 19.42 1.48 6.16
C PRO A 351 18.09 2.27 6.09
N ASP A 352 18.11 3.59 6.26
CA ASP A 352 16.93 4.47 6.21
C ASP A 352 16.68 4.94 4.78
N LEU A 353 15.85 4.16 4.06
CA LEU A 353 15.39 4.43 2.69
C LEU A 353 13.88 4.65 2.71
N PHE A 354 13.47 5.89 2.97
CA PHE A 354 12.06 6.23 3.20
C PHE A 354 11.67 7.53 2.51
N ARG A 355 10.52 7.53 1.85
CA ARG A 355 9.92 8.71 1.23
C ARG A 355 8.44 8.80 1.59
N HIS A 356 8.01 10.01 1.99
CA HIS A 356 6.62 10.27 2.36
C HIS A 356 5.98 11.27 1.41
N TYR A 357 4.76 10.95 0.93
CA TYR A 357 3.97 11.81 0.06
C TYR A 357 2.54 11.98 0.57
N GLU A 358 1.99 13.17 0.35
CA GLU A 358 0.63 13.54 0.69
C GLU A 358 -0.07 14.13 -0.53
N MET A 359 -1.01 13.41 -1.13
CA MET A 359 -1.70 13.80 -2.35
C MET A 359 -2.83 14.77 -2.05
N SER A 360 -2.66 16.04 -2.37
CA SER A 360 -3.69 17.07 -2.25
C SER A 360 -4.77 16.89 -3.31
N GLY A 361 -6.03 17.01 -2.92
CA GLY A 361 -7.20 16.76 -3.78
C GLY A 361 -7.65 15.32 -3.85
N ALA A 362 -6.77 14.36 -3.52
CA ALA A 362 -7.07 12.95 -3.63
C ALA A 362 -8.01 12.45 -2.52
N ALA A 363 -8.99 11.65 -2.88
CA ALA A 363 -9.79 10.89 -1.94
C ALA A 363 -9.14 9.55 -1.59
N HIS A 364 -9.47 8.99 -0.40
CA HIS A 364 -9.05 7.66 0.02
C HIS A 364 -9.77 6.57 -0.78
N ALA A 365 -11.12 6.64 -0.84
CA ALA A 365 -11.94 5.66 -1.56
C ALA A 365 -12.32 6.23 -2.94
N THR A 366 -11.51 5.92 -3.94
CA THR A 366 -11.70 6.40 -5.31
C THR A 366 -12.71 5.53 -6.09
N PRO A 367 -13.31 6.02 -7.19
CA PRO A 367 -14.08 5.16 -8.06
C PRO A 367 -13.20 4.14 -8.82
N ASP A 368 -11.92 4.41 -9.02
CA ASP A 368 -11.02 3.52 -9.77
C ASP A 368 -10.90 2.14 -9.11
N GLU A 369 -10.83 2.08 -7.77
CA GLU A 369 -10.81 0.80 -7.04
C GLU A 369 -12.03 -0.09 -7.34
N LEU A 370 -13.15 0.51 -7.77
CA LEU A 370 -14.38 -0.19 -8.13
C LEU A 370 -14.48 -0.45 -9.63
N PHE A 371 -13.93 0.43 -10.48
CA PHE A 371 -13.90 0.21 -11.93
C PHE A 371 -13.08 -1.03 -12.29
N TYR A 372 -11.98 -1.25 -11.59
CA TYR A 372 -11.08 -2.40 -11.76
C TYR A 372 -11.40 -3.55 -10.79
N SER A 373 -12.61 -3.61 -10.28
CA SER A 373 -13.11 -4.68 -9.40
C SER A 373 -14.23 -5.45 -10.09
N ALA A 374 -14.62 -6.59 -9.51
CA ALA A 374 -15.66 -7.46 -10.03
C ALA A 374 -16.95 -6.71 -10.38
N ALA A 375 -17.60 -7.10 -11.47
CA ALA A 375 -18.87 -6.53 -11.90
C ALA A 375 -19.96 -6.70 -10.82
N PRO A 376 -20.94 -5.79 -10.75
CA PRO A 376 -22.02 -5.85 -9.77
C PRO A 376 -22.75 -7.20 -9.69
N ALA A 377 -22.94 -7.87 -10.83
CA ALA A 377 -23.57 -9.20 -10.87
C ALA A 377 -22.73 -10.26 -10.14
N ASP A 378 -21.40 -10.19 -10.28
CA ASP A 378 -20.49 -11.13 -9.64
C ASP A 378 -20.37 -10.86 -8.13
N ILE A 379 -20.37 -9.58 -7.73
CA ILE A 379 -20.41 -9.18 -6.31
C ILE A 379 -21.69 -9.73 -5.65
N ILE A 380 -22.85 -9.62 -6.31
CA ILE A 380 -24.12 -10.16 -5.80
C ILE A 380 -24.05 -11.69 -5.74
N LYS A 381 -23.52 -12.36 -6.77
CA LYS A 381 -23.32 -13.81 -6.81
C LYS A 381 -22.39 -14.29 -5.68
N ALA A 382 -21.38 -13.48 -5.33
CA ALA A 382 -20.51 -13.72 -4.19
C ALA A 382 -21.17 -13.47 -2.82
N GLY A 383 -22.45 -13.09 -2.79
CA GLY A 383 -23.18 -12.81 -1.57
C GLY A 383 -22.77 -11.52 -0.88
N ARG A 384 -22.30 -10.53 -1.65
CA ARG A 384 -21.80 -9.25 -1.14
C ARG A 384 -22.63 -8.06 -1.64
N ALA A 385 -22.58 -6.97 -0.89
CA ALA A 385 -23.20 -5.72 -1.30
C ALA A 385 -22.34 -4.99 -2.34
N VAL A 386 -22.99 -4.49 -3.38
CA VAL A 386 -22.33 -3.64 -4.37
C VAL A 386 -22.03 -2.27 -3.74
N PRO A 387 -20.77 -1.82 -3.69
CA PRO A 387 -20.43 -0.51 -3.15
C PRO A 387 -21.06 0.62 -3.95
N PRO A 388 -21.55 1.69 -3.32
CA PRO A 388 -22.15 2.83 -4.03
C PRO A 388 -21.06 3.62 -4.78
N MET A 389 -21.38 3.98 -6.04
CA MET A 389 -20.55 4.90 -6.84
C MET A 389 -20.90 6.37 -6.57
N ASN A 390 -22.07 6.63 -5.99
CA ASN A 390 -22.56 7.96 -5.64
C ASN A 390 -22.73 8.09 -4.13
N CYS A 391 -22.38 9.25 -3.63
CA CYS A 391 -22.63 9.68 -2.27
C CYS A 391 -23.76 10.72 -2.26
N ASN A 392 -24.12 11.31 -1.11
CA ASN A 392 -25.22 12.28 -1.04
C ASN A 392 -24.92 13.57 -1.82
N GLU A 393 -23.65 13.97 -1.90
CA GLU A 393 -23.19 15.18 -2.62
C GLU A 393 -23.00 14.93 -4.13
N GLY A 394 -23.07 13.68 -4.57
CA GLY A 394 -22.89 13.31 -5.96
C GLY A 394 -21.94 12.11 -6.15
N PRO A 395 -21.35 11.95 -7.33
CA PRO A 395 -20.38 10.91 -7.58
C PRO A 395 -19.17 11.00 -6.64
N ARG A 396 -18.54 9.85 -6.31
CA ARG A 396 -17.25 9.84 -5.64
C ARG A 396 -16.23 10.69 -6.42
N SER A 397 -15.30 11.29 -5.70
CA SER A 397 -14.24 12.11 -6.29
C SER A 397 -13.51 11.36 -7.41
N ARG A 398 -13.47 11.95 -8.59
CA ARG A 398 -12.72 11.45 -9.75
C ARG A 398 -11.34 12.08 -9.86
N PHE A 399 -10.80 12.58 -8.76
CA PHE A 399 -9.43 13.05 -8.73
C PHE A 399 -8.50 11.92 -9.20
N PRO A 400 -7.66 12.13 -10.22
CA PRO A 400 -6.90 11.06 -10.88
C PRO A 400 -5.64 10.69 -10.08
N SER A 401 -5.81 10.07 -8.92
CA SER A 401 -4.70 9.66 -8.04
C SER A 401 -3.67 8.78 -8.75
N HIS A 402 -4.09 8.01 -9.76
CA HIS A 402 -3.23 7.11 -10.53
C HIS A 402 -2.01 7.81 -11.16
N ILE A 403 -2.12 9.09 -11.57
CA ILE A 403 -0.98 9.81 -12.17
C ILE A 403 0.23 9.90 -11.22
N PHE A 404 -0.05 9.98 -9.91
CA PHE A 404 1.00 9.96 -8.90
C PHE A 404 1.49 8.53 -8.64
N PHE A 405 0.59 7.53 -8.60
CA PHE A 405 0.97 6.14 -8.37
C PHE A 405 1.83 5.58 -9.51
N ASP A 406 1.55 5.94 -10.77
CA ASP A 406 2.39 5.60 -11.91
C ASP A 406 3.84 6.13 -11.72
N ALA A 407 3.98 7.35 -11.20
CA ALA A 407 5.29 7.91 -10.89
C ALA A 407 5.90 7.31 -9.62
N PHE A 408 5.13 6.96 -8.60
CA PHE A 408 5.65 6.31 -7.40
C PHE A 408 6.24 4.94 -7.73
N LEU A 409 5.56 4.13 -8.54
CA LEU A 409 6.10 2.85 -9.00
C LEU A 409 7.41 3.06 -9.77
N ARG A 410 7.41 3.93 -10.78
CA ARG A 410 8.61 4.24 -11.54
C ARG A 410 9.76 4.72 -10.65
N ASN A 411 9.49 5.62 -9.71
CA ASN A 411 10.51 6.15 -8.80
C ASN A 411 11.03 5.08 -7.83
N LEU A 412 10.17 4.16 -7.36
CA LEU A 412 10.59 3.02 -6.53
C LEU A 412 11.54 2.11 -7.30
N GLU A 413 11.22 1.82 -8.55
CA GLU A 413 12.07 1.02 -9.45
C GLU A 413 13.42 1.70 -9.68
N GLU A 414 13.44 3.00 -10.02
CA GLU A 414 14.69 3.77 -10.19
C GLU A 414 15.51 3.78 -8.90
N TRP A 415 14.86 3.80 -7.73
CA TRP A 415 15.55 3.75 -6.44
C TRP A 415 16.22 2.40 -6.19
N VAL A 416 15.50 1.31 -6.47
CA VAL A 416 16.00 -0.06 -6.31
C VAL A 416 17.07 -0.40 -7.36
N GLU A 417 16.80 -0.10 -8.63
CA GLU A 417 17.64 -0.49 -9.76
C GLU A 417 18.93 0.36 -9.87
N ALA A 418 18.82 1.66 -9.60
CA ALA A 418 19.89 2.63 -9.86
C ALA A 418 20.32 3.45 -8.62
N GLY A 419 19.69 3.26 -7.47
CA GLY A 419 19.96 4.05 -6.26
C GLY A 419 19.50 5.52 -6.38
N VAL A 420 18.61 5.83 -7.33
CA VAL A 420 18.12 7.19 -7.55
C VAL A 420 16.88 7.43 -6.69
N ALA A 421 17.09 8.05 -5.53
CA ALA A 421 15.99 8.36 -4.61
C ALA A 421 14.87 9.17 -5.27
N PRO A 422 13.59 8.92 -4.90
CA PRO A 422 12.47 9.75 -5.32
C PRO A 422 12.64 11.21 -4.86
N PRO A 423 12.10 12.21 -5.58
CA PRO A 423 12.15 13.60 -5.13
C PRO A 423 11.43 13.75 -3.78
N PRO A 424 11.87 14.65 -2.88
CA PRO A 424 11.12 15.00 -1.68
C PRO A 424 9.81 15.70 -2.05
N GLY A 425 8.73 15.43 -1.30
CA GLY A 425 7.42 16.07 -1.47
C GLY A 425 7.10 17.02 -0.32
N ASP A 426 6.32 18.06 -0.62
CA ASP A 426 5.75 18.89 0.43
C ASP A 426 4.64 18.15 1.19
N ALA A 427 4.44 18.53 2.45
CA ALA A 427 3.33 18.03 3.25
C ALA A 427 2.09 18.94 3.09
N ILE A 428 0.88 18.38 3.23
CA ILE A 428 -0.35 19.16 3.36
C ILE A 428 -0.23 20.09 4.57
N VAL A 429 -0.55 21.37 4.37
CA VAL A 429 -0.50 22.35 5.45
C VAL A 429 -1.68 22.12 6.39
N VAL A 430 -1.39 21.89 7.67
CA VAL A 430 -2.39 21.65 8.71
C VAL A 430 -2.26 22.69 9.80
N GLN A 431 -3.39 23.33 10.16
CA GLN A 431 -3.48 24.25 11.30
C GLN A 431 -4.65 23.85 12.19
N ASN A 432 -4.43 23.83 13.50
CA ASN A 432 -5.45 23.43 14.48
C ASN A 432 -6.07 22.05 14.20
N GLY A 433 -5.27 21.12 13.65
CA GLY A 433 -5.71 19.76 13.30
C GLY A 433 -6.55 19.65 12.02
N GLN A 434 -6.67 20.71 11.24
CA GLN A 434 -7.40 20.71 9.98
C GLN A 434 -6.51 21.17 8.81
N PRO A 435 -6.68 20.62 7.60
CA PRO A 435 -6.03 21.13 6.40
C PRO A 435 -6.37 22.62 6.14
N VAL A 436 -5.36 23.38 5.75
CA VAL A 436 -5.53 24.78 5.35
C VAL A 436 -5.97 24.83 3.89
N LEU A 437 -7.05 25.57 3.63
CA LEU A 437 -7.61 25.73 2.29
C LEU A 437 -7.15 27.02 1.63
N ASP A 438 -7.00 27.00 0.32
CA ASP A 438 -6.79 28.20 -0.51
C ASP A 438 -8.10 28.96 -0.78
N ALA A 439 -8.05 30.03 -1.58
CA ALA A 439 -9.21 30.84 -1.92
C ALA A 439 -10.30 30.09 -2.73
N PHE A 440 -9.97 28.93 -3.26
CA PHE A 440 -10.86 28.07 -4.05
C PHE A 440 -11.42 26.89 -3.23
N GLY A 441 -11.08 26.82 -1.95
CA GLY A 441 -11.48 25.72 -1.07
C GLY A 441 -10.64 24.44 -1.23
N ASN A 442 -9.57 24.47 -2.00
CA ASN A 442 -8.65 23.37 -2.17
C ASN A 442 -7.55 23.39 -1.08
N VAL A 443 -7.06 22.22 -0.66
CA VAL A 443 -6.00 22.14 0.36
C VAL A 443 -4.69 22.70 -0.16
N THR A 444 -3.89 23.27 0.75
CA THR A 444 -2.57 23.84 0.47
C THR A 444 -1.45 22.91 0.89
N GLY A 445 -0.30 22.99 0.23
CA GLY A 445 0.81 22.03 0.41
C GLY A 445 0.49 20.66 -0.20
N GLY A 446 1.27 19.65 0.15
CA GLY A 446 1.18 18.32 -0.42
C GLY A 446 1.64 18.24 -1.89
N LEU A 447 1.49 17.07 -2.49
CA LEU A 447 1.64 16.93 -3.94
C LEU A 447 0.40 17.50 -4.63
N ARG A 448 0.61 18.57 -5.36
CA ARG A 448 -0.44 19.27 -6.11
C ARG A 448 -0.26 19.00 -7.61
N SER A 449 -1.38 19.00 -8.32
CA SER A 449 -1.47 18.81 -9.77
C SER A 449 -2.24 19.95 -10.43
N PRO A 450 -2.34 20.02 -11.76
CA PRO A 450 -3.16 21.01 -12.44
C PRO A 450 -4.61 21.09 -11.95
N PHE A 451 -5.14 20.02 -11.36
CA PHE A 451 -6.48 20.02 -10.76
C PHE A 451 -6.62 20.99 -9.58
N LEU A 452 -5.50 21.34 -8.92
CA LEU A 452 -5.48 22.28 -7.79
C LEU A 452 -4.72 23.57 -8.11
N ASP A 453 -3.68 23.50 -8.95
CA ASP A 453 -2.83 24.65 -9.29
C ASP A 453 -3.41 25.48 -10.45
N VAL A 454 -4.23 24.85 -11.30
CA VAL A 454 -5.00 25.45 -12.39
C VAL A 454 -6.47 25.02 -12.25
N PRO A 455 -7.15 25.37 -11.12
CA PRO A 455 -8.38 24.71 -10.72
C PRO A 455 -9.58 25.09 -11.58
N THR A 456 -10.38 24.07 -11.89
CA THR A 456 -11.73 24.22 -12.47
C THR A 456 -12.81 23.79 -11.49
N SER A 457 -12.39 23.30 -10.31
CA SER A 457 -13.27 22.74 -9.28
C SER A 457 -12.65 22.86 -7.90
N THR A 458 -13.48 22.76 -6.88
CA THR A 458 -13.05 22.43 -5.51
C THR A 458 -13.09 20.92 -5.33
N TRP A 459 -12.02 20.35 -4.78
CA TRP A 459 -11.90 18.93 -4.47
C TRP A 459 -11.98 18.70 -2.97
N THR A 460 -12.96 17.91 -2.54
CA THR A 460 -13.15 17.59 -1.13
C THR A 460 -12.64 16.20 -0.82
N GLY A 461 -12.13 15.98 0.39
CA GLY A 461 -11.69 14.64 0.84
C GLY A 461 -12.81 13.80 1.44
N SER A 462 -14.02 14.34 1.65
CA SER A 462 -15.13 13.64 2.29
C SER A 462 -16.45 13.88 1.59
N SER A 463 -17.37 12.93 1.77
CA SER A 463 -18.77 13.02 1.40
C SER A 463 -19.62 12.40 2.50
N THR A 464 -20.95 12.51 2.40
CA THR A 464 -21.88 11.81 3.29
C THR A 464 -22.61 10.71 2.53
N GLY A 465 -23.09 9.69 3.24
CA GLY A 465 -23.79 8.56 2.61
C GLY A 465 -23.39 7.21 3.17
N ALA A 466 -23.74 6.17 2.42
CA ALA A 466 -23.47 4.79 2.81
C ALA A 466 -22.02 4.36 2.52
N SER A 467 -21.61 3.25 3.15
CA SER A 467 -20.30 2.63 2.92
C SER A 467 -19.15 3.61 3.16
N PHE A 468 -18.16 3.65 2.25
CA PHE A 468 -16.97 4.49 2.32
C PHE A 468 -17.17 5.92 1.79
N CYS A 469 -18.41 6.41 1.65
CA CYS A 469 -18.67 7.79 1.22
C CYS A 469 -17.94 8.82 2.10
N PHE A 470 -17.80 8.57 3.40
CA PHE A 470 -17.13 9.49 4.33
C PHE A 470 -15.65 9.77 4.01
N ILE A 471 -15.03 8.96 3.14
CA ILE A 471 -13.65 9.12 2.63
C ILE A 471 -13.57 9.09 1.10
N ALA A 472 -14.71 9.19 0.40
CA ALA A 472 -14.76 9.14 -1.05
C ALA A 472 -14.60 10.53 -1.69
N GLY A 473 -14.85 11.60 -0.93
CA GLY A 473 -14.79 12.95 -1.46
C GLY A 473 -15.76 13.21 -2.61
N HIS A 474 -15.77 14.41 -3.11
CA HIS A 474 -16.52 14.81 -4.30
C HIS A 474 -15.89 16.05 -4.94
N GLU A 475 -16.26 16.29 -6.17
CA GLU A 475 -15.89 17.47 -6.94
C GLU A 475 -17.02 18.50 -6.91
N VAL A 476 -16.70 19.78 -6.71
CA VAL A 476 -17.63 20.91 -6.85
C VAL A 476 -17.13 21.79 -8.00
N PRO A 477 -17.69 21.65 -9.22
CA PRO A 477 -17.26 22.42 -10.38
C PRO A 477 -17.47 23.92 -10.19
N PHE A 478 -16.55 24.73 -10.71
CA PHE A 478 -16.72 26.18 -10.74
C PHE A 478 -17.80 26.60 -11.74
N THR A 479 -18.46 27.69 -11.44
CA THR A 479 -19.39 28.33 -12.38
C THR A 479 -18.63 28.94 -13.56
N GLU A 480 -19.30 29.12 -14.68
CA GLU A 480 -18.75 29.78 -15.87
C GLU A 480 -18.17 31.17 -15.52
N ALA A 481 -18.87 31.94 -14.66
CA ALA A 481 -18.39 33.24 -14.21
C ALA A 481 -17.06 33.17 -13.43
N GLN A 482 -16.87 32.14 -12.60
CA GLN A 482 -15.60 31.91 -11.90
C GLN A 482 -14.51 31.49 -12.89
N LEU A 483 -14.83 30.61 -13.84
CA LEU A 483 -13.86 30.18 -14.86
C LEU A 483 -13.41 31.34 -15.73
N LEU A 484 -14.32 32.22 -16.17
CA LEU A 484 -13.97 33.43 -16.95
C LEU A 484 -13.08 34.42 -16.18
N GLN A 485 -13.20 34.46 -14.85
CA GLN A 485 -12.29 35.28 -14.02
C GLN A 485 -10.90 34.69 -13.95
N LEU A 486 -10.76 33.37 -13.94
CA LEU A 486 -9.49 32.66 -13.87
C LEU A 486 -8.81 32.56 -15.24
N TYR A 487 -9.60 32.28 -16.26
CA TYR A 487 -9.11 31.96 -17.60
C TYR A 487 -9.82 32.84 -18.62
N PRO A 488 -9.17 33.93 -19.09
CA PRO A 488 -9.80 34.87 -20.03
C PRO A 488 -10.14 34.24 -21.39
N HIS A 489 -9.55 33.10 -21.72
CA HIS A 489 -9.85 32.28 -22.90
C HIS A 489 -9.24 30.89 -22.73
N HIS A 490 -9.80 29.90 -23.43
CA HIS A 490 -9.39 28.49 -23.39
C HIS A 490 -7.88 28.25 -23.50
N GLY A 491 -7.20 28.95 -24.43
CA GLY A 491 -5.76 28.84 -24.60
C GLY A 491 -4.94 29.24 -23.36
N ALA A 492 -5.45 30.15 -22.54
CA ALA A 492 -4.79 30.52 -21.27
C ALA A 492 -4.85 29.38 -20.26
N TYR A 493 -6.01 28.71 -20.15
CA TYR A 493 -6.17 27.51 -19.33
C TYR A 493 -5.21 26.39 -19.76
N VAL A 494 -5.27 26.01 -21.06
CA VAL A 494 -4.41 24.95 -21.62
C VAL A 494 -2.93 25.24 -21.41
N SER A 495 -2.53 26.52 -21.58
CA SER A 495 -1.13 26.94 -21.36
C SER A 495 -0.70 26.75 -19.91
N GLN A 496 -1.54 27.11 -18.94
CA GLN A 496 -1.23 26.94 -17.51
C GLN A 496 -1.15 25.45 -17.13
N VAL A 497 -2.11 24.62 -17.59
CA VAL A 497 -2.05 23.16 -17.39
C VAL A 497 -0.78 22.58 -17.99
N THR A 498 -0.40 23.00 -19.20
CA THR A 498 0.83 22.53 -19.88
C THR A 498 2.08 22.86 -19.08
N GLN A 499 2.14 24.07 -18.52
CA GLN A 499 3.31 24.51 -17.73
C GLN A 499 3.41 23.71 -16.43
N ASP A 500 2.30 23.50 -15.73
CA ASP A 500 2.28 22.76 -14.47
C ASP A 500 2.55 21.25 -14.69
N ALA A 501 1.90 20.62 -15.66
CA ALA A 501 2.17 19.24 -16.04
C ALA A 501 3.64 19.03 -16.44
N SER A 502 4.23 19.98 -17.20
CA SER A 502 5.64 19.92 -17.57
C SER A 502 6.58 20.06 -16.37
N ARG A 503 6.21 20.86 -15.36
CA ARG A 503 6.92 20.97 -14.08
C ARG A 503 6.89 19.62 -13.36
N LEU A 504 5.70 19.03 -13.17
CA LEU A 504 5.54 17.75 -12.47
C LEU A 504 6.30 16.61 -13.14
N VAL A 505 6.31 16.56 -14.48
CA VAL A 505 7.11 15.55 -15.23
C VAL A 505 8.61 15.75 -14.99
N ARG A 506 9.10 16.99 -15.11
CA ARG A 506 10.51 17.31 -14.86
C ARG A 506 10.93 16.98 -13.43
N ASP A 507 10.04 17.26 -12.48
CA ASP A 507 10.28 17.07 -11.06
C ASP A 507 9.97 15.61 -10.62
N ARG A 508 9.59 14.71 -11.57
CA ARG A 508 9.35 13.27 -11.39
C ARG A 508 8.13 12.94 -10.51
N PHE A 509 7.16 13.83 -10.36
CA PHE A 509 5.93 13.56 -9.62
C PHE A 509 4.83 12.92 -10.45
N ILE A 510 4.91 13.04 -11.78
CA ILE A 510 4.06 12.30 -12.72
C ILE A 510 4.91 11.76 -13.88
N THR A 511 4.39 10.75 -14.60
CA THR A 511 5.08 10.23 -15.78
C THR A 511 4.91 11.18 -16.98
N LYS A 512 5.75 10.99 -18.00
CA LYS A 512 5.61 11.75 -19.24
C LYS A 512 4.27 11.49 -19.94
N SER A 513 3.79 10.24 -19.88
CA SER A 513 2.51 9.83 -20.43
C SER A 513 1.35 10.55 -19.75
N ASP A 514 1.36 10.60 -18.41
CA ASP A 514 0.33 11.29 -17.64
C ASP A 514 0.34 12.79 -17.91
N GLY A 515 1.53 13.40 -17.99
CA GLY A 515 1.66 14.81 -18.37
C GLY A 515 1.07 15.11 -19.75
N GLN A 516 1.24 14.21 -20.73
CA GLN A 516 0.62 14.34 -22.05
C GLN A 516 -0.89 14.17 -22.02
N SER A 517 -1.39 13.22 -21.22
CA SER A 517 -2.83 13.01 -21.03
C SER A 517 -3.49 14.25 -20.41
N LEU A 518 -2.91 14.81 -19.34
CA LEU A 518 -3.40 16.05 -18.71
C LEU A 518 -3.51 17.22 -19.68
N VAL A 519 -2.53 17.40 -20.56
CA VAL A 519 -2.55 18.47 -21.58
C VAL A 519 -3.61 18.19 -22.65
N THR A 520 -3.77 16.92 -23.05
CA THR A 520 -4.79 16.50 -24.02
C THR A 520 -6.19 16.72 -23.47
N ASP A 521 -6.41 16.32 -22.23
CA ASP A 521 -7.70 16.49 -21.55
C ASP A 521 -8.03 17.97 -21.36
N ALA A 522 -7.04 18.80 -21.00
CA ALA A 522 -7.22 20.25 -20.90
C ALA A 522 -7.58 20.89 -22.24
N ALA A 523 -6.99 20.41 -23.34
CA ALA A 523 -7.31 20.90 -24.69
C ALA A 523 -8.73 20.53 -25.16
N GLN A 524 -9.33 19.50 -24.57
CA GLN A 524 -10.70 19.03 -24.86
C GLN A 524 -11.71 19.55 -23.84
N ALA A 525 -11.27 20.10 -22.72
CA ALA A 525 -12.15 20.57 -21.66
C ALA A 525 -12.99 21.78 -22.09
N VAL A 526 -14.21 21.85 -21.58
CA VAL A 526 -15.09 23.02 -21.79
C VAL A 526 -14.78 24.07 -20.72
N VAL A 527 -13.68 24.76 -20.93
CA VAL A 527 -13.22 25.90 -20.12
C VAL A 527 -13.09 27.10 -21.04
N PRO A 528 -13.56 28.31 -20.65
CA PRO A 528 -13.67 29.48 -21.53
C PRO A 528 -12.40 29.83 -22.30
#